data_b3f22df4df643a20fd9a4ad47b65f282
#
_entry.id   b3f22df4df643a20fd9a4ad47b65f282
#
_cell.length_a   1.000
_cell.length_b   1.000
_cell.length_c   1.000
_cell.angle_alpha   90.00
_cell.angle_beta   90.00
_cell.angle_gamma   90.00
#
_symmetry.space_group_name_H-M   'P 1'
#
loop_
_entity.id
_entity.type
_entity.pdbx_description
1 polymer ?
#
loop_
_entity_poly.entity_id
_entity_poly.type
_entity_poly.pdbx_seq_one_letter_code
_entity_poly.pdbx_strand_id
1 'polypeptide(L)'
;MPVVTVTRRLRFNAAHRVHNPALSEAENTALFGKCNNPNWHGHNYTLDVSVSGPIDPVTGYVMDLGQLRDLVEREVLEQVDHRNLNLDVPFMRGINPTSENLVVAIWNVLAPQVAPASLTRLRLWETEHNFVDYHGESA
;
A
#
# COMPACT_ATOMS: atom_id res chain seq x y z
N MET A 1 -23.11 0.46 -20.08
CA MET A 1 -22.65 -0.82 -19.52
C MET A 1 -22.42 -0.68 -18.02
N PRO A 2 -22.86 -1.64 -17.22
CA PRO A 2 -22.58 -1.60 -15.79
C PRO A 2 -21.07 -1.62 -15.53
N VAL A 3 -20.65 -0.83 -14.56
CA VAL A 3 -19.28 -0.82 -14.05
C VAL A 3 -19.31 -1.42 -12.66
N VAL A 4 -18.48 -2.41 -12.45
CA VAL A 4 -18.39 -3.13 -11.17
C VAL A 4 -16.99 -2.95 -10.58
N THR A 5 -16.92 -2.81 -9.28
CA THR A 5 -15.66 -2.77 -8.54
C THR A 5 -15.45 -4.12 -7.86
N VAL A 6 -14.29 -4.71 -8.09
CA VAL A 6 -13.87 -5.95 -7.42
C VAL A 6 -12.65 -5.65 -6.55
N THR A 7 -12.57 -6.34 -5.42
CA THR A 7 -11.52 -6.08 -4.43
C THR A 7 -10.84 -7.38 -4.04
N ARG A 8 -9.50 -7.36 -4.04
CA ARG A 8 -8.67 -8.45 -3.52
C ARG A 8 -7.96 -7.98 -2.26
N ARG A 9 -8.06 -8.78 -1.22
CA ARG A 9 -7.35 -8.54 0.05
C ARG A 9 -6.09 -9.38 0.12
N LEU A 10 -4.96 -8.73 0.47
CA LEU A 10 -3.68 -9.38 0.70
C LEU A 10 -3.12 -8.91 2.04
N ARG A 11 -2.17 -9.65 2.58
CA ARG A 11 -1.55 -9.33 3.86
C ARG A 11 -0.04 -9.41 3.73
N PHE A 12 0.64 -8.55 4.47
CA PHE A 12 2.09 -8.59 4.59
C PHE A 12 2.52 -8.08 5.96
N ASN A 13 3.74 -8.42 6.33
CA ASN A 13 4.36 -7.98 7.58
C ASN A 13 5.56 -7.12 7.23
N ALA A 14 5.67 -5.94 7.83
CA ALA A 14 6.79 -5.05 7.59
C ALA A 14 7.14 -4.25 8.83
N ALA A 15 8.41 -3.88 8.95
CA ALA A 15 8.90 -3.01 9.99
C ALA A 15 9.17 -1.62 9.44
N HIS A 16 9.03 -0.62 10.30
CA HIS A 16 9.33 0.75 9.93
C HIS A 16 9.69 1.61 11.16
N ARG A 17 10.22 2.77 10.88
CA ARG A 17 10.41 3.85 11.83
C ARG A 17 9.87 5.12 11.19
N VAL A 18 8.93 5.79 11.84
CA VAL A 18 8.44 7.08 11.38
C VAL A 18 9.40 8.15 11.87
N HIS A 19 10.10 8.79 10.94
CA HIS A 19 11.22 9.68 11.24
C HIS A 19 11.39 10.71 10.13
N ASN A 20 11.64 11.97 10.53
CA ASN A 20 11.98 13.03 9.59
C ASN A 20 13.44 13.47 9.87
N PRO A 21 14.39 13.17 8.98
CA PRO A 21 15.79 13.53 9.19
C PRO A 21 16.07 15.04 9.18
N ALA A 22 15.13 15.87 8.69
CA ALA A 22 15.23 17.31 8.74
C ALA A 22 14.97 17.88 10.14
N LEU A 23 14.40 17.08 11.06
CA LEU A 23 14.13 17.46 12.43
C LEU A 23 15.19 16.90 13.37
N SER A 24 15.33 17.52 14.56
CA SER A 24 16.20 16.98 15.61
C SER A 24 15.65 15.68 16.20
N GLU A 25 16.49 14.95 16.92
CA GLU A 25 16.09 13.75 17.65
C GLU A 25 14.94 14.06 18.63
N ALA A 26 15.06 15.17 19.37
CA ALA A 26 14.03 15.58 20.32
C ALA A 26 12.70 15.92 19.65
N GLU A 27 12.75 16.60 18.50
CA GLU A 27 11.57 16.92 17.72
C GLU A 27 10.90 15.68 17.16
N ASN A 28 11.68 14.73 16.64
CA ASN A 28 11.18 13.45 16.16
C ASN A 28 10.49 12.66 17.29
N THR A 29 11.12 12.57 18.44
CA THR A 29 10.56 11.87 19.61
C THR A 29 9.26 12.51 20.08
N ALA A 30 9.22 13.84 20.14
CA ALA A 30 8.02 14.58 20.55
C ALA A 30 6.86 14.41 19.55
N LEU A 31 7.18 14.42 18.25
CA LEU A 31 6.16 14.38 17.19
C LEU A 31 5.63 12.96 16.96
N PHE A 32 6.51 11.97 16.91
CA PHE A 32 6.15 10.61 16.50
C PHE A 32 6.05 9.61 17.65
N GLY A 33 6.58 9.94 18.83
CA GLY A 33 6.49 9.08 20.00
C GLY A 33 7.07 7.68 19.75
N LYS A 34 6.29 6.66 20.07
CA LYS A 34 6.71 5.25 19.92
C LYS A 34 7.00 4.86 18.46
N CYS A 35 6.38 5.54 17.51
CA CYS A 35 6.61 5.28 16.09
C CYS A 35 8.01 5.69 15.63
N ASN A 36 8.70 6.48 16.43
CA ASN A 36 10.09 6.90 16.17
C ASN A 36 11.14 6.02 16.84
N ASN A 37 10.76 4.89 17.41
CA ASN A 37 11.71 3.97 18.05
C ASN A 37 12.88 3.65 17.12
N PRO A 38 14.15 3.95 17.51
CA PRO A 38 15.31 3.72 16.64
C PRO A 38 15.58 2.25 16.34
N ASN A 39 14.99 1.32 17.10
CA ASN A 39 15.12 -0.12 16.89
C ASN A 39 13.97 -0.69 16.05
N TRP A 40 13.18 0.18 15.43
CA TRP A 40 12.06 -0.19 14.55
C TRP A 40 10.87 -0.77 15.32
N HIS A 41 9.76 -0.90 14.65
CA HIS A 41 8.60 -1.66 15.09
C HIS A 41 7.89 -2.22 13.86
N GLY A 42 7.12 -3.26 14.02
CA GLY A 42 6.46 -3.95 12.92
C GLY A 42 4.96 -3.98 13.04
N HIS A 43 4.32 -4.15 11.89
CA HIS A 43 2.87 -4.31 11.78
C HIS A 43 2.53 -5.45 10.84
N ASN A 44 1.38 -6.07 11.10
CA ASN A 44 0.72 -6.96 10.16
C ASN A 44 -0.24 -6.11 9.32
N TYR A 45 0.19 -5.74 8.13
CA TYR A 45 -0.60 -4.92 7.22
C TYR A 45 -1.62 -5.76 6.48
N THR A 46 -2.77 -5.17 6.21
CA THR A 46 -3.75 -5.70 5.27
C THR A 46 -3.95 -4.68 4.16
N LEU A 47 -3.88 -5.13 2.92
CA LEU A 47 -4.05 -4.29 1.73
C LEU A 47 -5.25 -4.78 0.95
N ASP A 48 -6.25 -3.91 0.78
CA ASP A 48 -7.38 -4.12 -0.11
C ASP A 48 -7.14 -3.37 -1.41
N VAL A 49 -7.07 -4.10 -2.52
CA VAL A 49 -6.85 -3.55 -3.85
C VAL A 49 -8.14 -3.63 -4.64
N SER A 50 -8.71 -2.48 -4.99
CA SER A 50 -9.98 -2.38 -5.71
C SER A 50 -9.76 -1.88 -7.13
N VAL A 51 -10.28 -2.63 -8.09
CA VAL A 51 -10.25 -2.27 -9.51
C VAL A 51 -11.67 -2.25 -10.06
N SER A 52 -11.95 -1.38 -11.01
CA SER A 52 -13.27 -1.21 -11.62
C SER A 52 -13.17 -1.29 -13.13
N GLY A 53 -14.27 -1.71 -13.73
CA GLY A 53 -14.42 -1.74 -15.18
C GLY A 53 -15.75 -2.37 -15.58
N PRO A 54 -16.01 -2.42 -16.89
CA PRO A 54 -17.15 -3.16 -17.40
C PRO A 54 -16.92 -4.66 -17.26
N ILE A 55 -18.02 -5.41 -17.18
CA ILE A 55 -17.97 -6.88 -17.18
C ILE A 55 -17.61 -7.36 -18.57
N ASP A 56 -16.53 -8.13 -18.69
CA ASP A 56 -16.14 -8.78 -19.94
C ASP A 56 -17.20 -9.83 -20.30
N PRO A 57 -17.84 -9.74 -21.48
CA PRO A 57 -18.92 -10.66 -21.84
C PRO A 57 -18.45 -12.11 -22.06
N VAL A 58 -17.17 -12.32 -22.28
CA VAL A 58 -16.60 -13.66 -22.48
C VAL A 58 -16.30 -14.33 -21.16
N THR A 59 -15.66 -13.63 -20.23
CA THR A 59 -15.23 -14.20 -18.94
C THR A 59 -16.23 -13.99 -17.81
N GLY A 60 -17.05 -12.95 -17.90
CA GLY A 60 -17.89 -12.51 -16.79
C GLY A 60 -17.12 -11.73 -15.71
N TYR A 61 -15.87 -11.41 -15.95
CA TYR A 61 -15.02 -10.72 -14.99
C TYR A 61 -14.78 -9.25 -15.36
N VAL A 62 -14.56 -8.42 -14.35
CA VAL A 62 -13.88 -7.12 -14.51
C VAL A 62 -12.39 -7.38 -14.69
N MET A 63 -11.83 -8.19 -13.81
CA MET A 63 -10.46 -8.66 -13.83
C MET A 63 -10.42 -9.97 -13.05
N ASP A 64 -9.63 -10.91 -13.51
CA ASP A 64 -9.39 -12.15 -12.77
C ASP A 64 -8.69 -11.82 -11.45
N LEU A 65 -9.32 -12.15 -10.32
CA LEU A 65 -8.77 -11.83 -9.00
C LEU A 65 -7.49 -12.62 -8.68
N GLY A 66 -7.29 -13.77 -9.31
CA GLY A 66 -6.03 -14.51 -9.21
C GLY A 66 -4.88 -13.79 -9.93
N GLN A 67 -5.16 -13.20 -11.10
CA GLN A 67 -4.18 -12.37 -11.80
C GLN A 67 -3.86 -11.10 -11.03
N LEU A 68 -4.87 -10.48 -10.43
CA LEU A 68 -4.66 -9.30 -9.58
C LEU A 68 -3.81 -9.64 -8.37
N ARG A 69 -4.08 -10.76 -7.72
CA ARG A 69 -3.26 -11.26 -6.61
C ARG A 69 -1.80 -11.43 -7.04
N ASP A 70 -1.57 -12.11 -8.16
CA ASP A 70 -0.21 -12.39 -8.64
C ASP A 70 0.55 -11.11 -8.97
N LEU A 71 -0.14 -10.13 -9.55
CA LEU A 71 0.43 -8.82 -9.83
C LEU A 71 0.88 -8.13 -8.54
N VAL A 72 -0.01 -8.06 -7.54
CA VAL A 72 0.26 -7.39 -6.28
C VAL A 72 1.37 -8.12 -5.51
N GLU A 73 1.36 -9.44 -5.49
CA GLU A 73 2.42 -10.22 -4.86
C GLU A 73 3.78 -9.94 -5.49
N ARG A 74 3.86 -9.98 -6.82
CA ARG A 74 5.11 -9.77 -7.55
C ARG A 74 5.63 -8.33 -7.42
N GLU A 75 4.76 -7.33 -7.59
CA GLU A 75 5.18 -5.94 -7.69
C GLU A 75 5.25 -5.22 -6.34
N VAL A 76 4.52 -5.69 -5.34
CA VAL A 76 4.44 -5.03 -4.03
C VAL A 76 4.88 -5.96 -2.91
N LEU A 77 4.20 -7.09 -2.71
CA LEU A 77 4.45 -7.92 -1.53
C LEU A 77 5.87 -8.47 -1.47
N GLU A 78 6.43 -8.91 -2.59
CA GLU A 78 7.83 -9.37 -2.63
C GLU A 78 8.82 -8.27 -2.24
N GLN A 79 8.44 -7.01 -2.39
CA GLN A 79 9.28 -5.88 -2.02
C GLN A 79 9.16 -5.49 -0.54
N VAL A 80 7.99 -5.73 0.07
CA VAL A 80 7.69 -5.20 1.41
C VAL A 80 7.55 -6.27 2.48
N ASP A 81 7.11 -7.48 2.13
CA ASP A 81 6.80 -8.52 3.10
C ASP A 81 8.05 -9.01 3.83
N HIS A 82 8.00 -9.00 5.16
CA HIS A 82 9.13 -9.32 6.04
C HIS A 82 10.34 -8.41 5.81
N ARG A 83 10.10 -7.17 5.36
CA ARG A 83 11.15 -6.20 5.07
C ARG A 83 11.04 -4.97 5.94
N ASN A 84 12.11 -4.18 5.96
CA ASN A 84 12.14 -2.88 6.60
C ASN A 84 11.83 -1.81 5.57
N LEU A 85 10.72 -1.08 5.76
CA LEU A 85 10.25 -0.07 4.80
C LEU A 85 11.23 1.10 4.63
N ASN A 86 12.02 1.38 5.66
CA ASN A 86 13.00 2.46 5.61
C ASN A 86 14.28 2.07 4.86
N LEU A 87 14.67 0.79 4.90
CA LEU A 87 15.98 0.34 4.44
C LEU A 87 15.96 -0.53 3.20
N ASP A 88 14.92 -1.38 3.05
CA ASP A 88 14.96 -2.50 2.12
C ASP A 88 14.06 -2.34 0.89
N VAL A 89 13.20 -1.32 0.85
CA VAL A 89 12.15 -1.19 -0.16
C VAL A 89 12.49 -0.07 -1.14
N PRO A 90 12.87 -0.40 -2.40
CA PRO A 90 13.32 0.61 -3.37
C PRO A 90 12.30 1.72 -3.63
N PHE A 91 11.00 1.40 -3.75
CA PHE A 91 9.99 2.42 -4.05
C PHE A 91 9.63 3.30 -2.84
N MET A 92 10.16 2.98 -1.64
CA MET A 92 10.03 3.81 -0.45
C MET A 92 11.29 4.60 -0.11
N ARG A 93 12.34 4.50 -0.92
CA ARG A 93 13.61 5.17 -0.64
C ARG A 93 13.42 6.69 -0.52
N GLY A 94 13.89 7.25 0.60
CA GLY A 94 13.79 8.68 0.86
C GLY A 94 12.41 9.15 1.31
N ILE A 95 11.47 8.24 1.51
CA ILE A 95 10.10 8.54 1.91
C ILE A 95 9.90 8.12 3.37
N ASN A 96 9.33 9.01 4.18
CA ASN A 96 8.93 8.65 5.54
C ASN A 96 7.80 7.61 5.46
N PRO A 97 7.99 6.38 5.98
CA PRO A 97 7.08 5.26 5.69
C PRO A 97 5.86 5.23 6.61
N THR A 98 5.14 6.32 6.68
CA THR A 98 3.79 6.36 7.24
C THR A 98 2.86 5.52 6.36
N SER A 99 1.72 5.08 6.89
CA SER A 99 0.71 4.38 6.09
C SER A 99 0.22 5.25 4.93
N GLU A 100 0.11 6.57 5.14
CA GLU A 100 -0.30 7.54 4.13
C GLU A 100 0.68 7.55 2.94
N ASN A 101 1.97 7.66 3.21
CA ASN A 101 2.98 7.66 2.17
C ASN A 101 3.13 6.29 1.51
N LEU A 102 3.02 5.22 2.29
CA LEU A 102 3.11 3.86 1.78
C LEU A 102 1.99 3.55 0.79
N VAL A 103 0.74 3.91 1.11
CA VAL A 103 -0.40 3.63 0.23
C VAL A 103 -0.28 4.39 -1.10
N VAL A 104 0.23 5.61 -1.08
CA VAL A 104 0.49 6.38 -2.31
C VAL A 104 1.59 5.72 -3.15
N ALA A 105 2.67 5.29 -2.52
CA ALA A 105 3.76 4.62 -3.22
C ALA A 105 3.30 3.29 -3.85
N ILE A 106 2.50 2.51 -3.15
CA ILE A 106 1.90 1.28 -3.69
C ILE A 106 1.00 1.59 -4.88
N TRP A 107 0.18 2.63 -4.79
CA TRP A 107 -0.68 3.08 -5.88
C TRP A 107 0.14 3.36 -7.15
N ASN A 108 1.22 4.11 -7.01
CA ASN A 108 2.07 4.49 -8.14
C ASN A 108 2.71 3.27 -8.82
N VAL A 109 2.97 2.21 -8.08
CA VAL A 109 3.47 0.94 -8.63
C VAL A 109 2.36 0.19 -9.39
N LEU A 110 1.16 0.13 -8.85
CA LEU A 110 0.09 -0.73 -9.36
C LEU A 110 -0.75 -0.10 -10.46
N ALA A 111 -1.05 1.20 -10.36
CA ALA A 111 -2.02 1.86 -11.25
C ALA A 111 -1.71 1.67 -12.74
N PRO A 112 -0.46 1.76 -13.22
CA PRO A 112 -0.18 1.55 -14.65
C PRO A 112 -0.29 0.10 -15.11
N GLN A 113 -0.50 -0.86 -14.23
CA GLN A 113 -0.38 -2.28 -14.54
C GLN A 113 -1.70 -3.06 -14.51
N VAL A 114 -2.82 -2.43 -14.18
CA VAL A 114 -4.12 -3.10 -14.05
C VAL A 114 -5.01 -3.00 -15.29
N ALA A 115 -4.58 -2.27 -16.32
CA ALA A 115 -5.36 -2.12 -17.54
C ALA A 115 -5.74 -3.50 -18.13
N PRO A 116 -6.92 -3.66 -18.76
CA PRO A 116 -7.89 -2.61 -19.09
C PRO A 116 -8.78 -2.14 -17.93
N ALA A 117 -8.76 -2.78 -16.77
CA ALA A 117 -9.44 -2.26 -15.58
C ALA A 117 -8.72 -1.00 -15.06
N SER A 118 -9.35 -0.29 -14.15
CA SER A 118 -8.78 0.89 -13.50
C SER A 118 -8.65 0.66 -12.01
N LEU A 119 -7.50 0.99 -11.44
CA LEU A 119 -7.33 1.02 -10.00
C LEU A 119 -8.17 2.16 -9.44
N THR A 120 -9.05 1.87 -8.49
CA THR A 120 -10.00 2.85 -7.96
C THR A 120 -9.82 3.15 -6.48
N ARG A 121 -9.30 2.20 -5.74
CA ARG A 121 -9.03 2.40 -4.31
C ARG A 121 -7.97 1.43 -3.84
N LEU A 122 -7.10 1.93 -2.97
CA LEU A 122 -6.31 1.12 -2.06
C LEU A 122 -6.74 1.45 -0.64
N ARG A 123 -7.01 0.42 0.14
CA ARG A 123 -7.19 0.55 1.59
C ARG A 123 -6.07 -0.22 2.27
N LEU A 124 -5.26 0.50 3.04
CA LEU A 124 -4.14 -0.08 3.76
C LEU A 124 -4.41 -0.03 5.26
N TRP A 125 -4.50 -1.19 5.86
CA TRP A 125 -4.66 -1.36 7.31
C TRP A 125 -3.30 -1.55 7.94
N GLU A 126 -2.89 -0.61 8.77
CA GLU A 126 -1.65 -0.74 9.56
C GLU A 126 -1.87 -1.68 10.75
N THR A 127 -3.04 -1.57 11.38
CA THR A 127 -3.55 -2.46 12.42
C THR A 127 -4.97 -2.84 12.07
N GLU A 128 -5.57 -3.74 12.83
CA GLU A 128 -6.99 -4.09 12.62
C GLU A 128 -7.95 -2.93 12.92
N HIS A 129 -7.47 -1.86 13.56
CA HIS A 129 -8.29 -0.72 13.97
C HIS A 129 -8.05 0.54 13.14
N ASN A 130 -6.92 0.64 12.44
CA ASN A 130 -6.52 1.85 11.73
C ASN A 130 -6.23 1.55 10.27
N PHE A 131 -6.82 2.32 9.38
CA PHE A 131 -6.56 2.20 7.95
C PHE A 131 -6.56 3.55 7.26
N VAL A 132 -5.96 3.58 6.08
CA VAL A 132 -5.97 4.74 5.18
C VAL A 132 -6.54 4.32 3.83
N ASP A 133 -7.26 5.21 3.17
CA ASP A 133 -7.79 5.02 1.83
C ASP A 133 -7.13 6.01 0.87
N TYR A 134 -6.81 5.53 -0.32
CA TYR A 134 -6.33 6.38 -1.40
C TYR A 134 -7.03 6.03 -2.70
N HIS A 135 -7.47 7.04 -3.42
CA HIS A 135 -8.23 6.93 -4.66
C HIS A 135 -7.49 7.49 -5.88
N GLY A 136 -6.21 7.80 -5.75
CA GLY A 136 -5.42 8.38 -6.83
C GLY A 136 -5.66 9.86 -7.05
N GLU A 137 -6.27 10.55 -6.10
CA GLU A 137 -6.61 11.96 -6.19
C GLU A 137 -5.42 12.85 -5.81
N SER A 138 -5.38 14.04 -6.41
CA SER A 138 -4.49 15.11 -5.98
C SER A 138 -5.27 16.15 -5.22
N ALA A 139 -4.67 16.70 -4.18
CA ALA A 139 -5.25 17.80 -3.43
C ALA A 139 -5.31 19.08 -4.27
#